data_60e3b28ff6990b2be898cb80351bc641
#
_entry.id   60e3b28ff6990b2be898cb80351bc641
#
_cell.length_a   1.000
_cell.length_b   1.000
_cell.length_c   1.000
_cell.angle_alpha   90.00
_cell.angle_beta   90.00
_cell.angle_gamma   90.00
#
_symmetry.space_group_name_H-M   'P 1'
#
loop_
_entity.id
_entity.type
_entity.pdbx_description
1 polymer ?
#
loop_
_entity_poly.entity_id
_entity_poly.type
_entity_poly.pdbx_seq_one_letter_code
_entity_poly.pdbx_strand_id
1 'polypeptide(L)'
;MADAFGFSDELGPAKVIHLHEPGVGLEAILVVDNVAAGPSIGGLRMAPDVSLGECFRLARAMTLKNAAAGLSHGGGKSVLFGDPKMPLEQKEQLIRAMACALRDVSDYIFGPDMGTDETCMAWVKDEIGRAVGLPREIGGIPLDEIGATGWGLRHCAEVAAEHCGFALEGARVVVQGFGSVGMHAARFLGECGAILVGASDSQGAVHS
;
A
#
# COMPACT_ATOMS: atom_id res chain seq x y z
N MET A 1 6.88 30.48 -2.31
CA MET A 1 5.71 29.67 -2.73
C MET A 1 6.23 28.29 -3.05
N ALA A 2 5.61 27.25 -2.52
CA ALA A 2 5.96 25.89 -2.94
C ALA A 2 5.64 25.78 -4.44
N ASP A 3 6.57 25.20 -5.21
CA ASP A 3 6.36 24.96 -6.64
C ASP A 3 5.26 23.91 -6.82
N ALA A 4 4.12 24.34 -7.37
CA ALA A 4 2.98 23.45 -7.57
C ALA A 4 3.29 22.28 -8.53
N PHE A 5 4.28 22.44 -9.38
CA PHE A 5 4.72 21.45 -10.37
C PHE A 5 6.10 20.85 -10.07
N GLY A 6 6.64 21.09 -8.87
CA GLY A 6 7.97 20.63 -8.48
C GLY A 6 8.18 19.11 -8.51
N PHE A 7 7.09 18.33 -8.62
CA PHE A 7 7.13 16.87 -8.79
C PHE A 7 6.83 16.40 -10.21
N SER A 8 6.59 17.31 -11.15
CA SER A 8 6.17 16.96 -12.52
C SER A 8 7.37 16.62 -13.40
N ASP A 9 7.24 15.54 -14.17
CA ASP A 9 8.16 15.10 -15.21
C ASP A 9 7.37 14.50 -16.39
N GLU A 10 8.05 13.82 -17.31
CA GLU A 10 7.44 13.20 -18.50
C GLU A 10 6.44 12.06 -18.20
N LEU A 11 6.49 11.47 -17.01
CA LEU A 11 5.56 10.39 -16.61
C LEU A 11 4.34 10.91 -15.86
N GLY A 12 4.42 12.06 -15.21
CA GLY A 12 3.33 12.62 -14.42
C GLY A 12 3.83 13.57 -13.32
N PRO A 13 3.02 13.84 -12.29
CA PRO A 13 1.66 13.34 -12.08
C PRO A 13 0.62 13.97 -13.01
N ALA A 14 -0.38 13.19 -13.41
CA ALA A 14 -1.52 13.67 -14.18
C ALA A 14 -2.45 14.55 -13.34
N LYS A 15 -2.60 14.23 -12.04
CA LYS A 15 -3.45 15.00 -11.10
C LYS A 15 -2.87 14.95 -9.69
N VAL A 16 -3.01 16.09 -8.99
CA VAL A 16 -2.81 16.19 -7.53
C VAL A 16 -4.05 16.87 -6.96
N ILE A 17 -4.72 16.20 -6.04
CA ILE A 17 -5.97 16.65 -5.43
C ILE A 17 -5.77 16.74 -3.92
N HIS A 18 -5.94 17.93 -3.36
CA HIS A 18 -6.00 18.15 -1.92
C HIS A 18 -7.46 18.19 -1.48
N LEU A 19 -7.77 17.43 -0.46
CA LEU A 19 -9.10 17.36 0.14
C LEU A 19 -9.03 17.93 1.55
N HIS A 20 -9.96 18.83 1.85
CA HIS A 20 -10.15 19.40 3.17
C HIS A 20 -11.64 19.58 3.42
N GLU A 21 -12.20 18.85 4.39
CA GLU A 21 -13.59 18.99 4.80
C GLU A 21 -13.67 19.17 6.32
N PRO A 22 -13.76 20.41 6.80
CA PRO A 22 -13.75 20.72 8.24
C PRO A 22 -14.89 20.06 9.03
N GLY A 23 -16.05 19.83 8.39
CA GLY A 23 -17.22 19.25 9.03
C GLY A 23 -17.00 17.85 9.61
N VAL A 24 -16.09 17.07 9.01
CA VAL A 24 -15.70 15.73 9.44
C VAL A 24 -14.23 15.63 9.83
N GLY A 25 -13.47 16.72 9.70
CA GLY A 25 -12.03 16.73 9.97
C GLY A 25 -11.21 16.01 8.90
N LEU A 26 -11.70 15.92 7.66
CA LEU A 26 -10.98 15.29 6.56
C LEU A 26 -9.83 16.16 6.08
N GLU A 27 -8.64 15.63 6.11
CA GLU A 27 -7.45 16.15 5.42
C GLU A 27 -6.80 15.00 4.66
N ALA A 28 -6.76 15.09 3.33
CA ALA A 28 -6.23 14.01 2.49
C ALA A 28 -5.63 14.54 1.18
N ILE A 29 -4.78 13.72 0.57
CA ILE A 29 -4.17 14.03 -0.72
C ILE A 29 -4.29 12.80 -1.61
N LEU A 30 -4.69 13.01 -2.86
CA LEU A 30 -4.60 12.03 -3.94
C LEU A 30 -3.58 12.48 -4.97
N VAL A 31 -2.67 11.61 -5.35
CA VAL A 31 -1.81 11.74 -6.53
C VAL A 31 -2.16 10.64 -7.52
N VAL A 32 -2.66 11.02 -8.68
CA VAL A 32 -2.76 10.17 -9.86
C VAL A 32 -1.50 10.44 -10.69
N ASP A 33 -0.56 9.51 -10.65
CA ASP A 33 0.73 9.71 -11.30
C ASP A 33 0.65 9.48 -12.81
N ASN A 34 0.19 8.30 -13.22
CA ASN A 34 0.11 7.94 -14.63
C ASN A 34 -1.12 7.09 -14.92
N VAL A 35 -1.73 7.28 -16.09
CA VAL A 35 -2.92 6.56 -16.55
C VAL A 35 -2.78 6.03 -17.99
N ALA A 36 -1.57 6.02 -18.53
CA ALA A 36 -1.33 5.60 -19.93
C ALA A 36 -1.70 4.14 -20.17
N ALA A 37 -1.52 3.25 -19.17
CA ALA A 37 -1.90 1.84 -19.26
C ALA A 37 -3.32 1.54 -18.80
N GLY A 38 -4.06 2.55 -18.30
CA GLY A 38 -5.41 2.43 -17.76
C GLY A 38 -5.58 3.19 -16.43
N PRO A 39 -6.73 3.05 -15.77
CA PRO A 39 -6.97 3.72 -14.49
C PRO A 39 -5.86 3.40 -13.48
N SER A 40 -5.43 4.41 -12.73
CA SER A 40 -4.41 4.23 -11.72
C SER A 40 -4.94 3.38 -10.55
N ILE A 41 -4.11 2.50 -10.03
CA ILE A 41 -4.36 1.80 -8.76
C ILE A 41 -3.34 2.23 -7.73
N GLY A 42 -3.78 2.48 -6.51
CA GLY A 42 -2.89 2.78 -5.40
C GLY A 42 -3.55 2.62 -4.04
N GLY A 43 -2.72 2.32 -3.03
CA GLY A 43 -3.20 2.16 -1.66
C GLY A 43 -3.55 3.48 -1.00
N LEU A 44 -4.54 3.44 -0.10
CA LEU A 44 -4.85 4.52 0.83
C LEU A 44 -4.00 4.34 2.09
N ARG A 45 -3.02 5.21 2.30
CA ARG A 45 -2.21 5.24 3.51
C ARG A 45 -2.83 6.18 4.53
N MET A 46 -2.94 5.74 5.78
CA MET A 46 -3.40 6.58 6.89
C MET A 46 -2.33 6.66 7.98
N ALA A 47 -1.84 7.86 8.23
CA ALA A 47 -0.93 8.16 9.34
C ALA A 47 -0.97 9.65 9.67
N PRO A 48 -0.57 10.05 10.90
CA PRO A 48 -0.59 11.46 11.29
C PRO A 48 0.50 12.31 10.62
N ASP A 49 1.53 11.69 10.07
CA ASP A 49 2.73 12.31 9.52
C ASP A 49 2.89 12.13 8.00
N VAL A 50 1.83 11.72 7.30
CA VAL A 50 1.85 11.62 5.82
C VAL A 50 2.11 12.98 5.17
N SER A 51 2.59 12.95 3.92
CA SER A 51 2.91 14.19 3.20
C SER A 51 2.66 14.07 1.70
N LEU A 52 2.56 15.21 1.02
CA LEU A 52 2.48 15.27 -0.44
C LEU A 52 3.70 14.59 -1.10
N GLY A 53 4.90 14.86 -0.59
CA GLY A 53 6.13 14.29 -1.15
C GLY A 53 6.17 12.76 -1.00
N GLU A 54 5.67 12.21 0.10
CA GLU A 54 5.51 10.77 0.29
C GLU A 54 4.46 10.20 -0.67
N CYS A 55 3.28 10.83 -0.74
CA CYS A 55 2.20 10.44 -1.63
C CYS A 55 2.67 10.36 -3.09
N PHE A 56 3.39 11.37 -3.55
CA PHE A 56 3.96 11.42 -4.89
C PHE A 56 4.95 10.27 -5.15
N ARG A 57 5.95 10.06 -4.27
CA ARG A 57 6.92 8.97 -4.44
C ARG A 57 6.26 7.60 -4.49
N LEU A 58 5.24 7.38 -3.67
CA LEU A 58 4.49 6.13 -3.66
C LEU A 58 3.61 5.97 -4.91
N ALA A 59 3.01 7.04 -5.41
CA ALA A 59 2.24 7.02 -6.66
C ALA A 59 3.15 6.64 -7.86
N ARG A 60 4.36 7.22 -7.95
CA ARG A 60 5.36 6.87 -8.95
C ARG A 60 5.81 5.40 -8.82
N ALA A 61 6.05 4.95 -7.59
CA ALA A 61 6.39 3.55 -7.35
C ALA A 61 5.26 2.60 -7.82
N MET A 62 3.99 2.98 -7.66
CA MET A 62 2.85 2.22 -8.18
C MET A 62 2.81 2.20 -9.71
N THR A 63 3.12 3.32 -10.39
CA THR A 63 3.25 3.36 -11.86
C THR A 63 4.26 2.33 -12.36
N LEU A 64 5.46 2.35 -11.79
CA LEU A 64 6.54 1.45 -12.18
C LEU A 64 6.24 -0.01 -11.80
N LYS A 65 5.67 -0.24 -10.63
CA LYS A 65 5.30 -1.57 -10.15
C LYS A 65 4.21 -2.21 -11.01
N ASN A 66 3.15 -1.47 -11.35
CA ASN A 66 2.07 -1.97 -12.20
C ASN A 66 2.57 -2.27 -13.61
N ALA A 67 3.42 -1.39 -14.17
CA ALA A 67 4.06 -1.61 -15.48
C ALA A 67 4.97 -2.85 -15.47
N ALA A 68 5.81 -3.02 -14.45
CA ALA A 68 6.69 -4.18 -14.31
C ALA A 68 5.91 -5.49 -14.18
N ALA A 69 4.73 -5.46 -13.56
CA ALA A 69 3.84 -6.62 -13.45
C ALA A 69 2.98 -6.86 -14.70
N GLY A 70 3.09 -6.02 -15.74
CA GLY A 70 2.29 -6.11 -16.96
C GLY A 70 0.79 -5.85 -16.75
N LEU A 71 0.42 -5.11 -15.70
CA LEU A 71 -0.97 -4.78 -15.42
C LEU A 71 -1.47 -3.65 -16.34
N SER A 72 -2.71 -3.75 -16.79
CA SER A 72 -3.40 -2.70 -17.58
C SER A 72 -3.88 -1.56 -16.67
N HIS A 73 -2.98 -1.05 -15.82
CA HIS A 73 -3.26 -0.02 -14.84
C HIS A 73 -2.09 0.96 -14.71
N GLY A 74 -2.42 2.22 -14.54
CA GLY A 74 -1.47 3.23 -14.13
C GLY A 74 -1.20 3.20 -12.63
N GLY A 75 -0.44 4.16 -12.13
CA GLY A 75 -0.08 4.31 -10.73
C GLY A 75 -0.70 5.53 -10.09
N GLY A 76 -1.16 5.37 -8.88
CA GLY A 76 -1.63 6.44 -8.01
C GLY A 76 -1.38 6.11 -6.55
N LYS A 77 -1.61 7.08 -5.70
CA LYS A 77 -1.55 6.93 -4.25
C LYS A 77 -2.46 7.93 -3.57
N SER A 78 -3.06 7.51 -2.48
CA SER A 78 -3.75 8.46 -1.61
C SER A 78 -3.23 8.38 -0.18
N VAL A 79 -3.25 9.51 0.51
CA VAL A 79 -2.88 9.62 1.91
C VAL A 79 -3.97 10.36 2.68
N LEU A 80 -4.26 9.89 3.88
CA LEU A 80 -5.24 10.45 4.80
C LEU A 80 -4.52 10.77 6.11
N PHE A 81 -4.58 12.04 6.53
CA PHE A 81 -4.04 12.48 7.80
C PHE A 81 -4.93 12.00 8.94
N GLY A 82 -4.39 11.18 9.83
CA GLY A 82 -5.12 10.67 10.97
C GLY A 82 -4.41 9.53 11.68
N ASP A 83 -4.76 9.30 12.95
CA ASP A 83 -4.27 8.16 13.70
C ASP A 83 -5.01 6.89 13.23
N PRO A 84 -4.33 5.87 12.65
CA PRO A 84 -4.97 4.64 12.22
C PRO A 84 -5.62 3.85 13.38
N LYS A 85 -5.26 4.15 14.62
CA LYS A 85 -5.81 3.55 15.85
C LYS A 85 -6.98 4.34 16.44
N MET A 86 -7.46 5.39 15.76
CA MET A 86 -8.66 6.12 16.20
C MET A 86 -9.88 5.21 16.31
N PRO A 87 -10.96 5.63 17.01
CA PRO A 87 -12.22 4.87 17.06
C PRO A 87 -12.71 4.50 15.66
N LEU A 88 -13.15 3.24 15.48
CA LEU A 88 -13.52 2.68 14.19
C LEU A 88 -14.57 3.50 13.45
N GLU A 89 -15.56 4.00 14.17
CA GLU A 89 -16.63 4.84 13.62
C GLU A 89 -16.09 6.15 13.03
N GLN A 90 -15.12 6.79 13.69
CA GLN A 90 -14.49 8.01 13.18
C GLN A 90 -13.65 7.71 11.95
N LYS A 91 -12.91 6.60 11.97
CA LYS A 91 -12.13 6.14 10.83
C LYS A 91 -13.02 5.85 9.63
N GLU A 92 -14.13 5.17 9.82
CA GLU A 92 -15.13 4.91 8.79
C GLU A 92 -15.66 6.21 8.18
N GLN A 93 -16.06 7.18 9.02
CA GLN A 93 -16.54 8.49 8.56
C GLN A 93 -15.53 9.21 7.67
N LEU A 94 -14.25 9.25 8.08
CA LEU A 94 -13.20 9.89 7.30
C LEU A 94 -12.97 9.20 5.95
N ILE A 95 -12.93 7.86 5.93
CA ILE A 95 -12.70 7.09 4.71
C ILE A 95 -13.89 7.23 3.75
N ARG A 96 -15.13 7.17 4.26
CA ARG A 96 -16.33 7.40 3.45
C ARG A 96 -16.39 8.82 2.90
N ALA A 97 -16.08 9.83 3.71
CA ALA A 97 -16.01 11.22 3.26
C ALA A 97 -14.98 11.40 2.14
N MET A 98 -13.79 10.82 2.29
CA MET A 98 -12.77 10.84 1.25
C MET A 98 -13.22 10.13 -0.02
N ALA A 99 -13.85 8.97 0.09
CA ALA A 99 -14.39 8.24 -1.06
C ALA A 99 -15.45 9.07 -1.80
N CYS A 100 -16.39 9.66 -1.06
CA CYS A 100 -17.41 10.54 -1.63
C CYS A 100 -16.82 11.76 -2.35
N ALA A 101 -15.83 12.42 -1.74
CA ALA A 101 -15.15 13.57 -2.35
C ALA A 101 -14.42 13.21 -3.66
N LEU A 102 -14.00 11.94 -3.82
CA LEU A 102 -13.32 11.44 -5.01
C LEU A 102 -14.25 10.62 -5.94
N ARG A 103 -15.56 10.70 -5.77
CA ARG A 103 -16.54 9.91 -6.55
C ARG A 103 -16.35 10.05 -8.04
N ASP A 104 -16.14 11.28 -8.52
CA ASP A 104 -16.03 11.61 -9.94
C ASP A 104 -14.60 11.44 -10.50
N VAL A 105 -13.63 11.08 -9.65
CA VAL A 105 -12.27 10.78 -10.07
C VAL A 105 -12.18 9.31 -10.50
N SER A 106 -12.77 8.99 -11.65
CA SER A 106 -12.92 7.62 -12.16
C SER A 106 -11.61 6.95 -12.57
N ASP A 107 -10.56 7.71 -12.75
CA ASP A 107 -9.22 7.24 -13.11
C ASP A 107 -8.34 6.86 -11.90
N TYR A 108 -8.95 6.75 -10.71
CA TYR A 108 -8.28 6.21 -9.52
C TYR A 108 -9.08 5.09 -8.86
N ILE A 109 -8.40 4.00 -8.55
CA ILE A 109 -8.93 2.82 -7.85
C ILE A 109 -8.19 2.67 -6.53
N PHE A 110 -8.93 2.67 -5.43
CA PHE A 110 -8.38 2.49 -4.09
C PHE A 110 -7.95 1.05 -3.84
N GLY A 111 -6.86 0.88 -3.10
CA GLY A 111 -6.47 -0.36 -2.45
C GLY A 111 -6.08 -0.10 -0.99
N PRO A 112 -5.88 -1.14 -0.17
CA PRO A 112 -5.39 -0.97 1.20
C PRO A 112 -3.89 -0.63 1.22
N ASP A 113 -3.44 0.00 2.30
CA ASP A 113 -2.03 0.25 2.62
C ASP A 113 -1.85 0.41 4.14
N MET A 114 -0.70 0.84 4.59
CA MET A 114 -0.43 1.10 6.01
C MET A 114 -1.52 1.99 6.62
N GLY A 115 -2.06 1.54 7.74
CA GLY A 115 -3.13 2.22 8.46
C GLY A 115 -4.54 1.95 7.93
N THR A 116 -4.71 1.23 6.82
CA THR A 116 -6.00 0.77 6.29
C THR A 116 -5.96 -0.73 5.99
N ASP A 117 -7.12 -1.33 5.79
CA ASP A 117 -7.32 -2.76 5.59
C ASP A 117 -8.46 -3.04 4.58
N GLU A 118 -8.78 -4.31 4.40
CA GLU A 118 -9.86 -4.74 3.53
C GLU A 118 -11.22 -4.18 3.95
N THR A 119 -11.47 -3.99 5.26
CA THR A 119 -12.70 -3.38 5.77
C THR A 119 -12.83 -1.94 5.30
N CYS A 120 -11.73 -1.19 5.35
CA CYS A 120 -11.68 0.16 4.82
C CYS A 120 -12.00 0.21 3.32
N MET A 121 -11.53 -0.78 2.56
CA MET A 121 -11.83 -0.88 1.13
C MET A 121 -13.28 -1.28 0.87
N ALA A 122 -13.92 -2.03 1.76
CA ALA A 122 -15.35 -2.30 1.68
C ALA A 122 -16.17 -1.02 1.82
N TRP A 123 -15.82 -0.13 2.74
CA TRP A 123 -16.48 1.19 2.88
C TRP A 123 -16.32 2.05 1.63
N VAL A 124 -15.09 2.09 1.06
CA VAL A 124 -14.85 2.81 -0.20
C VAL A 124 -15.71 2.23 -1.33
N LYS A 125 -15.76 0.89 -1.45
CA LYS A 125 -16.58 0.23 -2.49
C LYS A 125 -18.07 0.51 -2.31
N ASP A 126 -18.56 0.53 -1.09
CA ASP A 126 -19.95 0.85 -0.76
C ASP A 126 -20.32 2.27 -1.24
N GLU A 127 -19.41 3.24 -1.07
CA GLU A 127 -19.65 4.63 -1.45
C GLU A 127 -19.53 4.89 -2.95
N ILE A 128 -18.53 4.33 -3.63
CA ILE A 128 -18.16 4.70 -5.00
C ILE A 128 -18.04 3.52 -5.98
N GLY A 129 -18.31 2.30 -5.53
CA GLY A 129 -18.36 1.11 -6.38
C GLY A 129 -17.01 0.56 -6.85
N ARG A 130 -15.88 1.24 -6.55
CA ARG A 130 -14.55 0.86 -7.06
C ARG A 130 -13.49 0.86 -5.97
N ALA A 131 -13.00 -0.33 -5.64
CA ALA A 131 -11.84 -0.57 -4.79
C ALA A 131 -11.30 -1.97 -5.06
N VAL A 132 -10.04 -2.21 -4.76
CA VAL A 132 -9.39 -3.53 -4.73
C VAL A 132 -8.94 -3.87 -3.32
N GLY A 133 -8.52 -5.10 -3.07
CA GLY A 133 -8.18 -5.54 -1.71
C GLY A 133 -9.41 -5.60 -0.81
N LEU A 134 -10.47 -6.20 -1.30
CA LEU A 134 -11.75 -6.32 -0.61
C LEU A 134 -11.75 -7.55 0.31
N PRO A 135 -12.58 -7.55 1.38
CA PRO A 135 -12.81 -8.73 2.20
C PRO A 135 -13.34 -9.92 1.40
N ARG A 136 -13.04 -11.14 1.87
CA ARG A 136 -13.51 -12.40 1.26
C ARG A 136 -15.04 -12.47 1.18
N GLU A 137 -15.73 -11.98 2.19
CA GLU A 137 -17.18 -12.01 2.35
C GLU A 137 -17.93 -11.29 1.21
N ILE A 138 -17.26 -10.34 0.57
CA ILE A 138 -17.82 -9.59 -0.58
C ILE A 138 -17.10 -9.93 -1.90
N GLY A 139 -16.46 -11.11 -1.96
CA GLY A 139 -15.81 -11.64 -3.14
C GLY A 139 -14.40 -11.11 -3.40
N GLY A 140 -13.75 -10.53 -2.40
CA GLY A 140 -12.36 -10.08 -2.49
C GLY A 140 -11.36 -11.23 -2.31
N ILE A 141 -10.11 -10.95 -2.69
CA ILE A 141 -8.96 -11.80 -2.38
C ILE A 141 -8.19 -11.10 -1.25
N PRO A 142 -8.19 -11.64 -0.01
CA PRO A 142 -7.54 -11.02 1.13
C PRO A 142 -6.02 -11.21 1.05
N LEU A 143 -5.35 -10.33 0.33
CA LEU A 143 -3.92 -10.44 0.01
C LEU A 143 -3.01 -10.46 1.25
N ASP A 144 -3.39 -9.75 2.31
CA ASP A 144 -2.65 -9.76 3.57
C ASP A 144 -2.82 -11.07 4.32
N GLU A 145 -4.04 -11.64 4.34
CA GLU A 145 -4.34 -12.93 4.97
C GLU A 145 -3.57 -14.08 4.33
N ILE A 146 -3.50 -14.10 3.00
CA ILE A 146 -2.74 -15.14 2.26
C ILE A 146 -1.23 -14.86 2.21
N GLY A 147 -0.79 -13.67 2.65
CA GLY A 147 0.61 -13.30 2.70
C GLY A 147 1.24 -12.98 1.36
N ALA A 148 0.49 -12.39 0.43
CA ALA A 148 0.94 -12.14 -0.94
C ALA A 148 2.25 -11.34 -1.01
N THR A 149 2.43 -10.33 -0.17
CA THR A 149 3.67 -9.53 -0.12
C THR A 149 4.84 -10.35 0.41
N GLY A 150 4.63 -11.19 1.45
CA GLY A 150 5.64 -12.12 1.96
C GLY A 150 6.05 -13.16 0.92
N TRP A 151 5.09 -13.65 0.11
CA TRP A 151 5.35 -14.52 -1.02
C TRP A 151 6.25 -13.84 -2.06
N GLY A 152 5.95 -12.58 -2.42
CA GLY A 152 6.80 -11.80 -3.33
C GLY A 152 8.22 -11.61 -2.80
N LEU A 153 8.38 -11.34 -1.49
CA LEU A 153 9.70 -11.23 -0.86
C LEU A 153 10.50 -12.53 -0.92
N ARG A 154 9.86 -13.69 -0.76
CA ARG A 154 10.52 -14.98 -0.94
C ARG A 154 11.12 -15.09 -2.34
N HIS A 155 10.35 -14.80 -3.39
CA HIS A 155 10.87 -14.85 -4.76
C HIS A 155 11.96 -13.83 -5.04
N CYS A 156 11.87 -12.61 -4.50
CA CYS A 156 12.96 -11.64 -4.57
C CYS A 156 14.24 -12.20 -3.91
N ALA A 157 14.11 -12.89 -2.78
CA ALA A 157 15.25 -13.48 -2.09
C ALA A 157 15.87 -14.66 -2.88
N GLU A 158 15.06 -15.48 -3.57
CA GLU A 158 15.54 -16.54 -4.46
C GLU A 158 16.41 -15.97 -5.58
N VAL A 159 15.92 -14.96 -6.28
CA VAL A 159 16.68 -14.28 -7.36
C VAL A 159 17.92 -13.60 -6.80
N ALA A 160 17.82 -12.90 -5.66
CA ALA A 160 18.96 -12.24 -5.04
C ALA A 160 20.04 -13.25 -4.59
N ALA A 161 19.66 -14.40 -4.09
CA ALA A 161 20.58 -15.46 -3.65
C ALA A 161 21.45 -15.97 -4.81
N GLU A 162 20.86 -16.17 -6.00
CA GLU A 162 21.59 -16.54 -7.21
C GLU A 162 22.67 -15.49 -7.56
N HIS A 163 22.30 -14.20 -7.56
CA HIS A 163 23.22 -13.11 -7.85
C HIS A 163 24.31 -12.91 -6.78
N CYS A 164 23.98 -13.22 -5.53
CA CYS A 164 24.91 -13.10 -4.40
C CYS A 164 25.78 -14.37 -4.17
N GLY A 165 25.51 -15.44 -4.90
CA GLY A 165 26.30 -16.67 -4.85
C GLY A 165 26.09 -17.52 -3.59
N PHE A 166 24.89 -17.52 -3.00
CA PHE A 166 24.52 -18.41 -1.90
C PHE A 166 23.19 -19.10 -2.16
N ALA A 167 22.90 -20.18 -1.42
CA ALA A 167 21.61 -20.89 -1.44
C ALA A 167 20.73 -20.43 -0.28
N LEU A 168 19.41 -20.41 -0.49
CA LEU A 168 18.46 -20.15 0.60
C LEU A 168 18.39 -21.31 1.59
N GLU A 169 18.57 -22.55 1.12
CA GLU A 169 18.61 -23.72 1.98
C GLU A 169 19.77 -23.61 2.98
N GLY A 170 19.46 -23.67 4.27
CA GLY A 170 20.43 -23.48 5.35
C GLY A 170 20.85 -22.03 5.60
N ALA A 171 20.40 -21.07 4.80
CA ALA A 171 20.71 -19.66 5.01
C ALA A 171 20.10 -19.14 6.33
N ARG A 172 20.90 -18.41 7.11
CA ARG A 172 20.44 -17.76 8.33
C ARG A 172 19.76 -16.44 7.98
N VAL A 173 18.49 -16.28 8.38
CA VAL A 173 17.66 -15.11 8.03
C VAL A 173 17.26 -14.36 9.30
N VAL A 174 17.35 -13.04 9.22
CA VAL A 174 16.81 -12.10 10.22
C VAL A 174 15.71 -11.28 9.54
N VAL A 175 14.56 -11.15 10.20
CA VAL A 175 13.43 -10.36 9.72
C VAL A 175 13.23 -9.13 10.60
N GLN A 176 13.43 -7.94 10.02
CA GLN A 176 13.10 -6.69 10.67
C GLN A 176 11.68 -6.29 10.30
N GLY A 177 10.81 -6.09 11.30
CA GLY A 177 9.39 -5.82 11.11
C GLY A 177 8.58 -7.11 11.03
N PHE A 178 8.25 -7.73 12.18
CA PHE A 178 7.54 -9.01 12.26
C PHE A 178 6.01 -8.82 12.31
N GLY A 179 5.50 -7.91 11.44
CA GLY A 179 4.08 -7.74 11.16
C GLY A 179 3.60 -8.71 10.08
N SER A 180 2.45 -8.42 9.43
CA SER A 180 1.86 -9.29 8.40
C SER A 180 2.87 -9.72 7.34
N VAL A 181 3.58 -8.78 6.73
CA VAL A 181 4.57 -9.07 5.68
C VAL A 181 5.73 -9.90 6.20
N GLY A 182 6.32 -9.51 7.35
CA GLY A 182 7.49 -10.19 7.90
C GLY A 182 7.21 -11.61 8.38
N MET A 183 6.06 -11.86 9.01
CA MET A 183 5.63 -13.20 9.42
C MET A 183 5.48 -14.14 8.22
N HIS A 184 4.81 -13.66 7.17
CA HIS A 184 4.63 -14.45 5.95
C HIS A 184 5.94 -14.64 5.19
N ALA A 185 6.82 -13.62 5.13
CA ALA A 185 8.15 -13.77 4.54
C ALA A 185 8.99 -14.82 5.27
N ALA A 186 9.01 -14.79 6.62
CA ALA A 186 9.70 -15.79 7.42
C ALA A 186 9.18 -17.21 7.15
N ARG A 187 7.86 -17.38 7.06
CA ARG A 187 7.24 -18.66 6.72
C ARG A 187 7.70 -19.16 5.34
N PHE A 188 7.53 -18.34 4.32
CA PHE A 188 7.84 -18.73 2.94
C PHE A 188 9.34 -18.96 2.70
N LEU A 189 10.22 -18.21 3.37
CA LEU A 189 11.67 -18.47 3.34
C LEU A 189 12.01 -19.79 4.06
N GLY A 190 11.35 -20.08 5.18
CA GLY A 190 11.48 -21.35 5.88
C GLY A 190 11.06 -22.55 5.02
N GLU A 191 10.02 -22.40 4.19
CA GLU A 191 9.62 -23.42 3.21
C GLU A 191 10.70 -23.70 2.13
N CYS A 192 11.61 -22.73 1.91
CA CYS A 192 12.81 -22.89 1.06
C CYS A 192 14.05 -23.40 1.83
N GLY A 193 13.87 -23.83 3.08
CA GLY A 193 14.97 -24.34 3.92
C GLY A 193 15.80 -23.31 4.63
N ALA A 194 15.43 -22.02 4.57
CA ALA A 194 16.10 -20.97 5.33
C ALA A 194 15.78 -21.09 6.84
N ILE A 195 16.71 -20.68 7.68
CA ILE A 195 16.63 -20.76 9.14
C ILE A 195 16.41 -19.37 9.69
N LEU A 196 15.23 -19.10 10.28
CA LEU A 196 14.98 -17.85 10.98
C LEU A 196 15.79 -17.82 12.27
N VAL A 197 16.77 -16.93 12.37
CA VAL A 197 17.64 -16.77 13.53
C VAL A 197 17.42 -15.48 14.30
N GLY A 198 16.56 -14.60 13.81
CA GLY A 198 16.19 -13.37 14.52
C GLY A 198 14.98 -12.71 13.90
N ALA A 199 14.21 -12.04 14.74
CA ALA A 199 13.09 -11.21 14.32
C ALA A 199 12.98 -9.98 15.23
N SER A 200 12.44 -8.87 14.69
CA SER A 200 12.17 -7.67 15.48
C SER A 200 10.86 -7.01 15.07
N ASP A 201 10.26 -6.31 16.01
CA ASP A 201 9.11 -5.44 15.79
C ASP A 201 9.29 -4.10 16.54
N SER A 202 8.21 -3.33 16.72
CA SER A 202 8.24 -2.05 17.45
C SER A 202 8.44 -2.22 18.98
N GLN A 203 8.34 -3.44 19.52
CA GLN A 203 8.50 -3.73 20.95
C GLN A 203 9.90 -4.23 21.29
N GLY A 204 10.62 -4.77 20.31
CA GLY A 204 11.97 -5.28 20.52
C GLY A 204 12.43 -6.29 19.49
N ALA A 205 13.48 -7.02 19.83
CA ALA A 205 14.07 -8.06 18.99
C ALA A 205 14.33 -9.35 19.78
N VAL A 206 14.20 -10.47 19.08
CA VAL A 206 14.58 -11.79 19.57
C VAL A 206 15.57 -12.43 18.61
N HIS A 207 16.48 -13.24 19.13
CA HIS A 207 17.42 -14.03 18.34
C HIS A 207 17.68 -15.39 18.99
N SER A 208 18.04 -16.39 18.17
CA SER A 208 18.49 -17.73 18.61
C SER A 208 19.89 -18.02 18.13
#